data_8cdae02e383d87df3bd4fb0b79809a0c
#
_entry.id   8cdae02e383d87df3bd4fb0b79809a0c
#
_cell.length_a   1.000
_cell.length_b   1.000
_cell.length_c   1.000
_cell.angle_alpha   90.00
_cell.angle_beta   90.00
_cell.angle_gamma   90.00
#
_symmetry.space_group_name_H-M   'P 1'
#
loop_
_entity.id
_entity.type
_entity.pdbx_description
1 polymer ?
#
loop_
_entity_poly.entity_id
_entity_poly.type
_entity_poly.pdbx_seq_one_letter_code
_entity_poly.pdbx_strand_id
1 'polypeptide(L)'
;MSAGGITIDDDVQIAANVQLISNNHDLDNRSIITCKPVHICRRAWIGAGATILPGVTIGENSVVGAGSVVTSDVKPNTIVAGNPAKVIRKI
;
A
#
# COMPACT_ATOMS: atom_id res chain seq x y z
N MET A 1 -0.31 10.91 4.48
CA MET A 1 -1.28 11.31 5.51
C MET A 1 -1.93 10.07 6.09
N SER A 2 -2.11 10.02 7.41
CA SER A 2 -2.48 8.79 8.12
C SER A 2 -3.77 8.90 8.93
N ALA A 3 -4.77 9.65 8.41
CA ALA A 3 -6.03 9.88 9.14
C ALA A 3 -6.77 8.59 9.47
N GLY A 4 -6.70 7.54 8.64
CA GLY A 4 -7.33 6.24 8.88
C GLY A 4 -6.45 5.26 9.66
N GLY A 5 -5.23 5.65 9.97
CA GLY A 5 -4.26 4.79 10.63
C GLY A 5 -3.38 4.00 9.67
N ILE A 6 -2.13 3.83 10.06
CA ILE A 6 -1.17 3.04 9.30
C ILE A 6 -0.51 2.07 10.28
N THR A 7 -0.60 0.78 10.00
CA THR A 7 0.06 -0.26 10.77
C THR A 7 1.16 -0.87 9.94
N ILE A 8 2.37 -0.85 10.47
CA ILE A 8 3.54 -1.44 9.84
C ILE A 8 4.09 -2.48 10.79
N ASP A 9 4.04 -3.74 10.38
CA ASP A 9 4.52 -4.86 11.20
C ASP A 9 6.06 -4.89 11.24
N ASP A 10 6.61 -5.84 11.98
CA ASP A 10 8.07 -5.96 12.13
C ASP A 10 8.73 -6.37 10.81
N ASP A 11 9.99 -5.99 10.67
CA ASP A 11 10.85 -6.39 9.55
C ASP A 11 10.36 -5.91 8.18
N VAL A 12 9.52 -4.89 8.14
CA VAL A 12 9.10 -4.26 6.88
C VAL A 12 10.20 -3.30 6.42
N GLN A 13 10.49 -3.32 5.12
CA GLN A 13 11.42 -2.39 4.50
C GLN A 13 10.67 -1.45 3.59
N ILE A 14 10.80 -0.16 3.84
CA ILE A 14 10.16 0.90 3.05
C ILE A 14 11.25 1.81 2.51
N ALA A 15 11.36 1.87 1.19
CA ALA A 15 12.35 2.71 0.53
C ALA A 15 11.94 4.18 0.53
N ALA A 16 12.76 5.02 -0.09
CA ALA A 16 12.54 6.47 -0.10
C ALA A 16 11.28 6.88 -0.88
N ASN A 17 10.65 7.95 -0.44
CA ASN A 17 9.53 8.59 -1.14
C ASN A 17 8.30 7.71 -1.30
N VAL A 18 8.11 6.73 -0.43
CA VAL A 18 6.91 5.91 -0.39
C VAL A 18 5.78 6.70 0.26
N GLN A 19 4.59 6.64 -0.32
CA GLN A 19 3.40 7.27 0.25
C GLN A 19 2.40 6.21 0.71
N LEU A 20 2.02 6.27 1.98
CA LEU A 20 1.00 5.42 2.56
C LEU A 20 -0.19 6.31 2.87
N ILE A 21 -1.26 6.17 2.10
CA ILE A 21 -2.40 7.08 2.16
C ILE A 21 -3.58 6.37 2.81
N SER A 22 -4.01 6.86 3.97
CA SER A 22 -5.11 6.26 4.70
C SER A 22 -6.38 7.09 4.71
N ASN A 23 -6.44 8.16 3.90
CA ASN A 23 -7.64 8.97 3.75
C ASN A 23 -7.88 9.31 2.29
N ASN A 24 -9.16 9.53 1.94
CA ASN A 24 -9.56 9.89 0.61
C ASN A 24 -10.84 10.74 0.67
N HIS A 25 -11.08 11.55 -0.37
CA HIS A 25 -12.34 12.28 -0.49
C HIS A 25 -13.43 11.41 -1.09
N ASP A 26 -14.66 11.61 -0.64
CA ASP A 26 -15.82 11.00 -1.24
C ASP A 26 -15.99 11.55 -2.66
N LEU A 27 -16.27 10.68 -3.62
CA LEU A 27 -16.44 11.09 -5.02
C LEU A 27 -17.70 11.90 -5.25
N ASP A 28 -18.76 11.65 -4.48
CA ASP A 28 -20.04 12.35 -4.61
C ASP A 28 -20.07 13.65 -3.82
N ASN A 29 -19.37 13.70 -2.70
CA ASN A 29 -19.28 14.90 -1.88
C ASN A 29 -17.84 15.06 -1.39
N ARG A 30 -17.08 15.92 -2.02
CA ARG A 30 -15.65 16.10 -1.76
C ARG A 30 -15.35 16.78 -0.42
N SER A 31 -16.35 17.26 0.28
CA SER A 31 -16.16 17.75 1.64
C SER A 31 -16.07 16.60 2.65
N ILE A 32 -16.45 15.39 2.27
CA ILE A 32 -16.40 14.22 3.13
C ILE A 32 -15.08 13.48 2.86
N ILE A 33 -14.31 13.25 3.92
CA ILE A 33 -13.07 12.50 3.86
C ILE A 33 -13.32 11.09 4.40
N THR A 34 -13.10 10.09 3.55
CA THR A 34 -13.19 8.69 3.94
C THR A 34 -11.83 8.22 4.43
N CYS A 35 -11.77 7.67 5.64
CA CYS A 35 -10.54 7.18 6.23
C CYS A 35 -10.57 5.65 6.30
N LYS A 36 -9.57 4.99 5.71
CA LYS A 36 -9.43 3.54 5.73
C LYS A 36 -7.99 3.19 6.08
N PRO A 37 -7.78 2.25 7.01
CA PRO A 37 -6.43 1.92 7.45
C PRO A 37 -5.61 1.24 6.36
N VAL A 38 -4.31 1.49 6.39
CA VAL A 38 -3.32 0.77 5.58
C VAL A 38 -2.55 -0.16 6.50
N HIS A 39 -2.36 -1.40 6.09
CA HIS A 39 -1.60 -2.38 6.86
C HIS A 39 -0.51 -2.99 5.99
N ILE A 40 0.73 -2.84 6.43
CA ILE A 40 1.89 -3.45 5.79
C ILE A 40 2.32 -4.61 6.68
N CYS A 41 2.15 -5.83 6.19
CA CYS A 41 2.42 -7.02 6.97
C CYS A 41 3.93 -7.33 7.02
N ARG A 42 4.28 -8.21 7.93
CA ARG A 42 5.66 -8.56 8.27
C ARG A 42 6.48 -8.91 7.03
N ARG A 43 7.71 -8.44 6.98
CA ARG A 43 8.70 -8.71 5.93
C ARG A 43 8.33 -8.20 4.54
N ALA A 44 7.29 -7.39 4.41
CA ALA A 44 6.99 -6.80 3.13
C ALA A 44 8.07 -5.79 2.74
N TRP A 45 8.30 -5.63 1.47
CA TRP A 45 9.25 -4.66 0.93
C TRP A 45 8.50 -3.71 -0.02
N ILE A 46 8.53 -2.43 0.30
CA ILE A 46 7.89 -1.39 -0.52
C ILE A 46 8.98 -0.62 -1.26
N GLY A 47 9.00 -0.72 -2.58
CA GLY A 47 10.00 -0.06 -3.40
C GLY A 47 9.86 1.46 -3.43
N ALA A 48 10.93 2.14 -3.82
CA ALA A 48 10.99 3.61 -3.81
C ALA A 48 9.88 4.23 -4.66
N GLY A 49 9.27 5.29 -4.15
CA GLY A 49 8.25 6.04 -4.88
C GLY A 49 6.91 5.33 -5.02
N ALA A 50 6.72 4.18 -4.39
CA ALA A 50 5.43 3.50 -4.43
C ALA A 50 4.36 4.25 -3.65
N THR A 51 3.12 4.12 -4.08
CA THR A 51 1.96 4.72 -3.41
C THR A 51 0.99 3.61 -3.03
N ILE A 52 0.64 3.52 -1.75
CA ILE A 52 -0.32 2.55 -1.24
C ILE A 52 -1.59 3.30 -0.88
N LEU A 53 -2.70 2.94 -1.53
CA LEU A 53 -3.96 3.66 -1.37
C LEU A 53 -4.73 3.24 -0.11
N PRO A 54 -5.72 4.05 0.33
CA PRO A 54 -6.47 3.76 1.55
C PRO A 54 -7.12 2.38 1.54
N GLY A 55 -7.08 1.72 2.67
CA GLY A 55 -7.72 0.42 2.88
C GLY A 55 -6.93 -0.77 2.36
N VAL A 56 -5.74 -0.56 1.79
CA VAL A 56 -4.94 -1.64 1.23
C VAL A 56 -4.14 -2.34 2.30
N THR A 57 -4.12 -3.67 2.23
CA THR A 57 -3.24 -4.53 3.03
C THR A 57 -2.18 -5.15 2.13
N ILE A 58 -0.93 -4.95 2.48
CA ILE A 58 0.20 -5.61 1.79
C ILE A 58 0.54 -6.87 2.57
N GLY A 59 0.38 -8.02 1.95
CA GLY A 59 0.55 -9.31 2.60
C GLY A 59 1.98 -9.60 3.04
N GLU A 60 2.13 -10.53 3.98
CA GLU A 60 3.42 -10.91 4.54
C GLU A 60 4.39 -11.33 3.44
N ASN A 61 5.63 -10.88 3.56
CA ASN A 61 6.73 -11.24 2.64
C ASN A 61 6.50 -10.83 1.18
N SER A 62 5.58 -9.91 0.92
CA SER A 62 5.29 -9.46 -0.44
C SER A 62 6.18 -8.30 -0.84
N VAL A 63 6.30 -8.06 -2.14
CA VAL A 63 7.15 -7.00 -2.69
C VAL A 63 6.31 -6.10 -3.58
N VAL A 64 6.40 -4.80 -3.33
CA VAL A 64 5.82 -3.77 -4.20
C VAL A 64 6.95 -3.11 -4.98
N GLY A 65 6.89 -3.17 -6.30
CA GLY A 65 7.91 -2.59 -7.16
C GLY A 65 7.97 -1.07 -7.04
N ALA A 66 9.15 -0.51 -7.36
CA ALA A 66 9.35 0.94 -7.32
C ALA A 66 8.36 1.67 -8.23
N GLY A 67 7.85 2.81 -7.76
CA GLY A 67 6.93 3.65 -8.53
C GLY A 67 5.53 3.08 -8.72
N SER A 68 5.21 1.96 -8.10
CA SER A 68 3.91 1.31 -8.26
C SER A 68 2.81 2.06 -7.50
N VAL A 69 1.58 1.94 -8.00
CA VAL A 69 0.40 2.44 -7.30
C VAL A 69 -0.49 1.25 -6.95
N VAL A 70 -0.56 0.92 -5.67
CA VAL A 70 -1.29 -0.26 -5.19
C VAL A 70 -2.70 0.15 -4.80
N THR A 71 -3.67 -0.36 -5.54
CA THR A 71 -5.09 0.00 -5.40
C THR A 71 -5.94 -1.07 -4.73
N SER A 72 -5.39 -2.27 -4.55
CA SER A 72 -6.09 -3.37 -3.90
C SER A 72 -5.11 -4.23 -3.11
N ASP A 73 -5.64 -5.08 -2.24
CA ASP A 73 -4.84 -5.90 -1.35
C ASP A 73 -3.85 -6.77 -2.12
N VAL A 74 -2.69 -6.96 -1.54
CA VAL A 74 -1.65 -7.84 -2.06
C VAL A 74 -1.57 -9.07 -1.17
N LYS A 75 -1.74 -10.25 -1.77
CA LYS A 75 -1.66 -11.52 -1.03
C LYS A 75 -0.24 -11.76 -0.54
N PRO A 76 -0.07 -12.58 0.52
CA PRO A 76 1.26 -12.93 0.99
C PRO A 76 2.13 -13.56 -0.10
N ASN A 77 3.43 -13.37 0.00
CA ASN A 77 4.42 -13.97 -0.90
C ASN A 77 4.18 -13.64 -2.37
N THR A 78 3.78 -12.40 -2.65
CA THR A 78 3.42 -11.96 -4.00
C THR A 78 4.22 -10.73 -4.37
N ILE A 79 4.69 -10.67 -5.62
CA ILE A 79 5.36 -9.49 -6.16
C ILE A 79 4.38 -8.78 -7.07
N VAL A 80 4.15 -7.50 -6.82
CA VAL A 80 3.30 -6.64 -7.65
C VAL A 80 4.07 -5.44 -8.14
N ALA A 81 3.69 -4.91 -9.30
CA ALA A 81 4.28 -3.69 -9.83
C ALA A 81 3.35 -3.05 -10.85
N GLY A 82 3.56 -1.77 -11.11
CA GLY A 82 2.84 -1.00 -12.11
C GLY A 82 1.85 -0.01 -11.54
N ASN A 83 1.14 0.65 -12.42
CA ASN A 83 0.08 1.62 -12.09
C ASN A 83 -1.14 1.36 -12.98
N PRO A 84 -2.24 0.77 -12.45
CA PRO A 84 -2.31 0.16 -11.13
C PRO A 84 -1.43 -1.09 -11.02
N ALA A 85 -0.99 -1.39 -9.82
CA ALA A 85 -0.11 -2.54 -9.59
C ALA A 85 -0.82 -3.85 -9.92
N LYS A 86 -0.10 -4.73 -10.60
CA LYS A 86 -0.57 -6.06 -10.98
C LYS A 86 0.40 -7.11 -10.47
N VAL A 87 -0.09 -8.31 -10.26
CA VAL A 87 0.74 -9.43 -9.83
C VAL A 87 1.75 -9.77 -10.94
N ILE A 88 3.03 -9.75 -10.59
CA ILE A 88 4.11 -10.18 -11.46
C ILE A 88 4.30 -11.69 -11.32
N ARG A 89 4.46 -12.13 -10.08
CA ARG A 89 4.61 -13.55 -9.74
C ARG A 89 4.50 -13.75 -8.24
N LYS A 90 4.44 -14.98 -7.82
CA LYS A 90 4.57 -15.37 -6.41
C LYS A 90 6.02 -15.71 -6.10
N ILE A 91 6.37 -15.47 -4.85
CA ILE A 91 7.69 -15.81 -4.32
C ILE A 91 7.75 -17.30 -4.01
#